data_c5ba698de4895a8cd29038769051e8f4
#
_entry.id   c5ba698de4895a8cd29038769051e8f4
#
_cell.length_a   1.000
_cell.length_b   1.000
_cell.length_c   1.000
_cell.angle_alpha   90.00
_cell.angle_beta   90.00
_cell.angle_gamma   90.00
#
_symmetry.space_group_name_H-M   'P 1'
#
loop_
_entity.id
_entity.type
_entity.pdbx_description
1 polymer ?
#
loop_
_entity_poly.entity_id
_entity_poly.type
_entity_poly.pdbx_seq_one_letter_code
_entity_poly.pdbx_strand_id
1 'polypeptide(L)'
;MPSAVLIVASTRVHADPQEILRIQDTVSALREQGRAVDVLVPRIPPLLTATLDPSARVFSIPRIPFMDNPPQRPSLRRFVTAAVMFFRGVALAARRDYAVLHGFNDGALIARAIDRGTVHRYPYVADIHRTLTASGFFKRLTVFFARRFERSALRHAAAIILPDAATLERLEGRVPKARVSLIPDPHAEISPDAFTFGEFSLAIEHIYDYVLRPLPEK
;
A
#
# COMPACT_ATOMS: atom_id res chain seq x y z
N MET A 1 0.64 24.17 -1.60
CA MET A 1 0.07 23.34 -2.69
C MET A 1 -0.43 22.05 -2.06
N PRO A 2 -1.59 21.49 -2.47
CA PRO A 2 -2.03 20.23 -1.91
C PRO A 2 -0.98 19.15 -2.19
N SER A 3 -0.52 18.51 -1.14
CA SER A 3 0.49 17.45 -1.25
C SER A 3 -0.10 16.23 -1.95
N ALA A 4 0.48 15.81 -3.06
CA ALA A 4 0.02 14.63 -3.79
C ALA A 4 0.45 13.35 -3.07
N VAL A 5 -0.40 12.32 -3.12
CA VAL A 5 -0.12 10.98 -2.60
C VAL A 5 -0.13 9.98 -3.74
N LEU A 6 0.88 9.11 -3.79
CA LEU A 6 0.88 7.97 -4.69
C LEU A 6 0.55 6.70 -3.91
N ILE A 7 -0.64 6.18 -4.14
CA ILE A 7 -1.05 4.86 -3.65
C ILE A 7 -0.51 3.78 -4.59
N VAL A 8 0.16 2.78 -4.03
CA VAL A 8 0.71 1.63 -4.77
C VAL A 8 0.04 0.38 -4.24
N ALA A 9 -0.80 -0.24 -5.07
CA ALA A 9 -1.52 -1.44 -4.71
C ALA A 9 -1.27 -2.55 -5.74
N SER A 10 -0.76 -3.67 -5.28
CA SER A 10 -0.48 -4.84 -6.13
C SER A 10 -1.72 -5.74 -6.31
N THR A 11 -2.90 -5.13 -6.27
CA THR A 11 -4.19 -5.80 -6.40
C THR A 11 -4.35 -6.47 -7.75
N ARG A 12 -5.13 -7.54 -7.78
CA ARG A 12 -5.48 -8.29 -9.00
C ARG A 12 -6.80 -7.82 -9.57
N VAL A 13 -7.07 -8.20 -10.81
CA VAL A 13 -8.38 -8.01 -11.46
C VAL A 13 -9.51 -8.64 -10.65
N HIS A 14 -9.24 -9.76 -9.97
CA HIS A 14 -10.13 -10.45 -9.03
C HIS A 14 -9.59 -10.34 -7.59
N ALA A 15 -9.27 -9.12 -7.16
CA ALA A 15 -8.84 -8.87 -5.79
C ALA A 15 -9.98 -9.17 -4.81
N ASP A 16 -9.60 -9.41 -3.58
CA ASP A 16 -10.54 -9.46 -2.48
C ASP A 16 -11.34 -8.14 -2.44
N PRO A 17 -12.66 -8.19 -2.45
CA PRO A 17 -13.48 -6.99 -2.40
C PRO A 17 -13.12 -6.06 -1.22
N GLN A 18 -12.76 -6.62 -0.06
CA GLN A 18 -12.33 -5.84 1.11
C GLN A 18 -11.06 -5.04 0.84
N GLU A 19 -10.07 -5.60 0.13
CA GLU A 19 -8.87 -4.87 -0.24
C GLU A 19 -9.19 -3.69 -1.17
N ILE A 20 -10.12 -3.87 -2.10
CA ILE A 20 -10.56 -2.80 -3.01
C ILE A 20 -11.31 -1.72 -2.24
N LEU A 21 -12.25 -2.09 -1.38
CA LEU A 21 -13.00 -1.14 -0.54
C LEU A 21 -12.05 -0.30 0.33
N ARG A 22 -11.08 -0.94 0.96
CA ARG A 22 -10.11 -0.21 1.77
C ARG A 22 -9.25 0.77 0.98
N ILE A 23 -8.86 0.42 -0.24
CA ILE A 23 -8.16 1.37 -1.14
C ILE A 23 -9.07 2.57 -1.43
N GLN A 24 -10.36 2.32 -1.67
CA GLN A 24 -11.35 3.37 -1.94
C GLN A 24 -11.55 4.29 -0.73
N ASP A 25 -11.71 3.70 0.47
CA ASP A 25 -11.85 4.47 1.71
C ASP A 25 -10.63 5.34 1.96
N THR A 26 -9.43 4.78 1.73
CA THR A 26 -8.19 5.55 1.85
C THR A 26 -8.13 6.70 0.83
N VAL A 27 -8.54 6.45 -0.42
CA VAL A 27 -8.62 7.50 -1.44
C VAL A 27 -9.62 8.57 -1.04
N SER A 28 -10.83 8.17 -0.60
CA SER A 28 -11.88 9.09 -0.17
C SER A 28 -11.45 9.93 1.01
N ALA A 29 -10.88 9.32 2.06
CA ALA A 29 -10.36 10.01 3.23
C ALA A 29 -9.29 11.06 2.86
N LEU A 30 -8.34 10.70 1.99
CA LEU A 30 -7.30 11.63 1.54
C LEU A 30 -7.87 12.76 0.67
N ARG A 31 -8.90 12.48 -0.12
CA ARG A 31 -9.59 13.47 -0.93
C ARG A 31 -10.37 14.45 -0.07
N GLU A 32 -11.08 13.99 0.95
CA GLU A 32 -11.77 14.85 1.94
C GLU A 32 -10.79 15.82 2.62
N GLN A 33 -9.54 15.39 2.83
CA GLN A 33 -8.46 16.24 3.34
C GLN A 33 -7.86 17.19 2.28
N GLY A 34 -8.44 17.25 1.09
CA GLY A 34 -7.97 18.11 -0.01
C GLY A 34 -6.68 17.63 -0.69
N ARG A 35 -6.23 16.41 -0.44
CA ARG A 35 -5.03 15.85 -1.04
C ARG A 35 -5.31 15.36 -2.46
N ALA A 36 -4.38 15.57 -3.37
CA ALA A 36 -4.45 14.96 -4.69
C ALA A 36 -3.97 13.50 -4.60
N VAL A 37 -4.72 12.56 -5.17
CA VAL A 37 -4.41 11.12 -5.07
C VAL A 37 -4.23 10.52 -6.45
N ASP A 38 -3.12 9.81 -6.61
CA ASP A 38 -2.81 8.96 -7.75
C ASP A 38 -2.74 7.51 -7.27
N VAL A 39 -3.30 6.58 -8.02
CA VAL A 39 -3.33 5.16 -7.69
C VAL A 39 -2.60 4.37 -8.78
N LEU A 40 -1.55 3.64 -8.40
CA LEU A 40 -0.81 2.75 -9.29
C LEU A 40 -1.18 1.30 -8.99
N VAL A 41 -1.74 0.63 -9.98
CA VAL A 41 -2.15 -0.79 -9.92
C VAL A 41 -1.58 -1.58 -11.10
N PRO A 42 -1.42 -2.91 -10.99
CA PRO A 42 -1.01 -3.74 -12.12
C PRO A 42 -2.03 -3.70 -13.25
N ARG A 43 -3.30 -3.78 -12.88
CA ARG A 43 -4.48 -3.62 -13.74
C ARG A 43 -5.57 -2.94 -12.96
N ILE A 44 -6.40 -2.19 -13.65
CA ILE A 44 -7.55 -1.52 -13.04
C ILE A 44 -8.66 -2.55 -12.85
N PRO A 45 -8.98 -2.96 -11.60
CA PRO A 45 -10.11 -3.83 -11.35
C PRO A 45 -11.42 -3.11 -11.72
N PRO A 46 -12.42 -3.79 -12.32
CA PRO A 46 -13.70 -3.17 -12.66
C PRO A 46 -14.39 -2.53 -11.44
N LEU A 47 -14.34 -3.17 -10.29
CA LEU A 47 -14.88 -2.64 -9.06
C LEU A 47 -14.21 -1.33 -8.64
N LEU A 48 -12.88 -1.24 -8.76
CA LEU A 48 -12.14 -0.02 -8.44
C LEU A 48 -12.55 1.14 -9.35
N THR A 49 -12.79 0.86 -10.64
CA THR A 49 -13.23 1.90 -11.59
C THR A 49 -14.63 2.41 -11.31
N ALA A 50 -15.52 1.51 -10.86
CA ALA A 50 -16.93 1.83 -10.61
C ALA A 50 -17.14 2.67 -9.35
N THR A 51 -16.24 2.59 -8.38
CA THR A 51 -16.45 3.11 -7.03
C THR A 51 -15.39 4.11 -6.58
N LEU A 52 -14.30 4.26 -7.33
CA LEU A 52 -13.25 5.24 -7.00
C LEU A 52 -13.74 6.67 -7.26
N ASP A 53 -13.35 7.60 -6.40
CA ASP A 53 -13.58 9.04 -6.61
C ASP A 53 -13.08 9.45 -8.02
N PRO A 54 -13.93 10.06 -8.87
CA PRO A 54 -13.59 10.43 -10.24
C PRO A 54 -12.40 11.40 -10.35
N SER A 55 -12.07 12.10 -9.27
CA SER A 55 -10.94 13.03 -9.22
C SER A 55 -9.60 12.35 -8.93
N ALA A 56 -9.60 11.08 -8.48
CA ALA A 56 -8.40 10.28 -8.32
C ALA A 56 -7.94 9.75 -9.70
N ARG A 57 -6.64 9.87 -9.98
CA ARG A 57 -6.09 9.35 -11.23
C ARG A 57 -5.57 7.94 -11.03
N VAL A 58 -6.04 7.03 -11.85
CA VAL A 58 -5.60 5.63 -11.81
C VAL A 58 -4.61 5.35 -12.93
N PHE A 59 -3.47 4.81 -12.57
CA PHE A 59 -2.43 4.38 -13.48
C PHE A 59 -2.28 2.87 -13.43
N SER A 60 -2.30 2.24 -14.58
CA SER A 60 -1.96 0.82 -14.71
C SER A 60 -0.63 0.65 -15.41
N ILE A 61 -0.03 -0.53 -15.25
CA ILE A 61 1.12 -0.93 -16.06
C ILE A 61 0.66 -1.43 -17.43
N PRO A 62 1.54 -1.38 -18.45
CA PRO A 62 1.24 -1.95 -19.76
C PRO A 62 0.84 -3.42 -19.65
N ARG A 63 -0.02 -3.86 -20.57
CA ARG A 63 -0.42 -5.27 -20.65
C ARG A 63 0.79 -6.13 -21.02
N ILE A 64 1.17 -7.00 -20.11
CA ILE A 64 2.25 -7.97 -20.37
C ILE A 64 1.57 -9.29 -20.78
N PRO A 65 1.78 -9.78 -22.02
CA PRO A 65 1.21 -11.03 -22.44
C PRO A 65 1.51 -12.15 -21.42
N PHE A 66 0.55 -13.02 -21.18
CA PHE A 66 0.62 -14.14 -20.24
C PHE A 66 0.78 -13.78 -18.75
N MET A 67 0.69 -12.48 -18.38
CA MET A 67 0.86 -12.02 -16.99
C MET A 67 -0.41 -11.41 -16.38
N ASP A 68 -1.55 -11.62 -17.00
CA ASP A 68 -2.80 -10.95 -16.62
C ASP A 68 -3.28 -11.26 -15.18
N ASN A 69 -2.94 -12.44 -14.64
CA ASN A 69 -3.27 -12.83 -13.27
C ASN A 69 -2.05 -13.51 -12.61
N PRO A 70 -1.12 -12.73 -12.05
CA PRO A 70 0.00 -13.32 -11.33
C PRO A 70 -0.52 -14.13 -10.12
N PRO A 71 -0.02 -15.34 -9.88
CA PRO A 71 -0.46 -16.18 -8.77
C PRO A 71 -0.19 -15.50 -7.42
N GLN A 72 -0.98 -15.82 -6.37
CA GLN A 72 -0.75 -15.29 -5.01
C GLN A 72 0.61 -15.71 -4.44
N ARG A 73 1.14 -16.81 -4.94
CA ARG A 73 2.43 -17.35 -4.51
C ARG A 73 3.58 -16.51 -5.10
N PRO A 74 4.72 -16.42 -4.41
CA PRO A 74 5.94 -15.89 -5.00
C PRO A 74 6.22 -16.59 -6.33
N SER A 75 6.28 -15.83 -7.42
CA SER A 75 6.47 -16.35 -8.78
C SER A 75 7.23 -15.34 -9.62
N LEU A 76 7.88 -15.81 -10.67
CA LEU A 76 8.57 -14.93 -11.62
C LEU A 76 7.61 -13.87 -12.19
N ARG A 77 6.35 -14.25 -12.48
CA ARG A 77 5.33 -13.33 -12.96
C ARG A 77 5.06 -12.19 -11.97
N ARG A 78 4.97 -12.51 -10.68
CA ARG A 78 4.78 -11.50 -9.63
C ARG A 78 5.98 -10.58 -9.51
N PHE A 79 7.19 -11.14 -9.61
CA PHE A 79 8.41 -10.34 -9.59
C PHE A 79 8.49 -9.39 -10.79
N VAL A 80 8.21 -9.88 -12.01
CA VAL A 80 8.19 -9.03 -13.22
C VAL A 80 7.13 -7.94 -13.10
N THR A 81 5.92 -8.26 -12.63
CA THR A 81 4.85 -7.28 -12.39
C THR A 81 5.31 -6.21 -11.41
N ALA A 82 5.92 -6.60 -10.29
CA ALA A 82 6.45 -5.67 -9.30
C ALA A 82 7.57 -4.79 -9.87
N ALA A 83 8.47 -5.35 -10.69
CA ALA A 83 9.53 -4.60 -11.37
C ALA A 83 8.95 -3.56 -12.34
N VAL A 84 7.95 -3.92 -13.15
CA VAL A 84 7.30 -2.97 -14.07
C VAL A 84 6.54 -1.89 -13.29
N MET A 85 5.85 -2.24 -12.21
CA MET A 85 5.22 -1.26 -11.31
C MET A 85 6.25 -0.31 -10.69
N PHE A 86 7.41 -0.83 -10.27
CA PHE A 86 8.51 -0.01 -9.76
C PHE A 86 8.96 1.03 -10.79
N PHE A 87 9.30 0.62 -12.01
CA PHE A 87 9.71 1.55 -13.06
C PHE A 87 8.63 2.56 -13.40
N ARG A 88 7.36 2.13 -13.44
CA ARG A 88 6.23 3.03 -13.64
C ARG A 88 6.08 4.03 -12.50
N GLY A 89 6.22 3.58 -11.26
CA GLY A 89 6.18 4.42 -10.07
C GLY A 89 7.30 5.45 -10.04
N VAL A 90 8.54 5.07 -10.38
CA VAL A 90 9.67 6.00 -10.52
C VAL A 90 9.38 7.04 -11.60
N ALA A 91 8.84 6.62 -12.75
CA ALA A 91 8.49 7.55 -13.83
C ALA A 91 7.35 8.52 -13.43
N LEU A 92 6.41 8.09 -12.60
CA LEU A 92 5.38 8.97 -12.02
C LEU A 92 5.99 9.96 -11.03
N ALA A 93 6.85 9.46 -10.13
CA ALA A 93 7.54 10.29 -9.13
C ALA A 93 8.49 11.33 -9.76
N ALA A 94 9.07 11.02 -10.92
CA ALA A 94 9.88 11.98 -11.67
C ALA A 94 9.06 13.09 -12.35
N ARG A 95 7.76 12.88 -12.54
CA ARG A 95 6.86 13.84 -13.22
C ARG A 95 5.98 14.64 -12.28
N ARG A 96 5.89 14.23 -11.03
CA ARG A 96 5.02 14.84 -10.03
C ARG A 96 5.63 14.68 -8.65
N ASP A 97 5.64 15.77 -7.90
CA ASP A 97 6.08 15.75 -6.51
C ASP A 97 4.99 15.10 -5.65
N TYR A 98 5.29 13.91 -5.14
CA TYR A 98 4.48 13.26 -4.13
C TYR A 98 5.01 13.61 -2.75
N ALA A 99 4.12 13.87 -1.82
CA ALA A 99 4.51 14.07 -0.42
C ALA A 99 4.71 12.73 0.31
N VAL A 100 3.91 11.72 -0.07
CA VAL A 100 3.91 10.39 0.57
C VAL A 100 3.65 9.32 -0.49
N LEU A 101 4.30 8.17 -0.33
CA LEU A 101 3.93 6.93 -1.00
C LEU A 101 3.13 6.07 -0.02
N HIS A 102 2.00 5.51 -0.45
CA HIS A 102 1.19 4.62 0.38
C HIS A 102 1.10 3.25 -0.28
N GLY A 103 1.67 2.24 0.33
CA GLY A 103 1.73 0.89 -0.23
C GLY A 103 0.79 -0.08 0.48
N PHE A 104 -0.14 -0.68 -0.27
CA PHE A 104 -1.01 -1.75 0.21
C PHE A 104 -0.36 -3.11 0.03
N ASN A 105 -0.26 -3.88 1.09
CA ASN A 105 0.34 -5.22 1.11
C ASN A 105 1.72 -5.24 0.41
N ASP A 106 1.87 -5.97 -0.69
CA ASP A 106 3.11 -5.99 -1.47
C ASP A 106 3.45 -4.63 -2.10
N GLY A 107 2.47 -3.76 -2.27
CA GLY A 107 2.66 -2.38 -2.70
C GLY A 107 3.61 -1.61 -1.79
N ALA A 108 3.69 -1.97 -0.51
CA ALA A 108 4.66 -1.37 0.42
C ALA A 108 6.12 -1.67 0.03
N LEU A 109 6.39 -2.87 -0.52
CA LEU A 109 7.72 -3.22 -1.05
C LEU A 109 8.05 -2.37 -2.28
N ILE A 110 7.07 -2.16 -3.15
CA ILE A 110 7.23 -1.35 -4.36
C ILE A 110 7.40 0.11 -3.98
N ALA A 111 6.60 0.65 -3.05
CA ALA A 111 6.72 2.01 -2.54
C ALA A 111 8.13 2.28 -1.97
N ARG A 112 8.65 1.35 -1.16
CA ARG A 112 10.03 1.42 -0.70
C ARG A 112 11.06 1.39 -1.84
N ALA A 113 10.85 0.54 -2.84
CA ALA A 113 11.75 0.48 -3.98
C ALA A 113 11.72 1.81 -4.76
N ILE A 114 10.56 2.43 -4.95
CA ILE A 114 10.40 3.75 -5.57
C ILE A 114 11.16 4.80 -4.75
N ASP A 115 10.96 4.85 -3.42
CA ASP A 115 11.72 5.76 -2.54
C ASP A 115 13.23 5.62 -2.74
N ARG A 116 13.74 4.39 -2.85
CA ARG A 116 15.16 4.16 -3.07
C ARG A 116 15.65 4.44 -4.49
N GLY A 117 14.80 4.25 -5.47
CA GLY A 117 15.10 4.43 -6.88
C GLY A 117 14.97 5.88 -7.38
N THR A 118 14.49 6.79 -6.53
CA THR A 118 14.35 8.20 -6.84
C THR A 118 15.40 9.05 -6.13
N VAL A 119 15.75 10.19 -6.72
CA VAL A 119 16.69 11.17 -6.11
C VAL A 119 16.06 11.77 -4.86
N HIS A 120 14.79 12.14 -4.94
CA HIS A 120 14.01 12.60 -3.79
C HIS A 120 13.59 11.41 -2.92
N ARG A 121 13.77 11.56 -1.62
CA ARG A 121 13.32 10.56 -0.65
C ARG A 121 11.89 10.85 -0.27
N TYR A 122 11.04 9.85 -0.43
CA TYR A 122 9.63 9.94 -0.09
C TYR A 122 9.36 9.15 1.19
N PRO A 123 8.78 9.76 2.23
CA PRO A 123 8.24 8.97 3.32
C PRO A 123 7.16 8.04 2.75
N TYR A 124 7.07 6.81 3.27
CA TYR A 124 6.02 5.91 2.85
C TYR A 124 5.29 5.25 4.01
N VAL A 125 4.00 5.04 3.81
CA VAL A 125 3.09 4.31 4.68
C VAL A 125 2.95 2.90 4.15
N ALA A 126 3.02 1.91 5.03
CA ALA A 126 2.78 0.50 4.69
C ALA A 126 1.45 0.06 5.32
N ASP A 127 0.45 -0.22 4.50
CA ASP A 127 -0.85 -0.74 4.93
C ASP A 127 -0.91 -2.25 4.65
N ILE A 128 -0.87 -3.07 5.70
CA ILE A 128 -0.68 -4.52 5.61
C ILE A 128 -1.89 -5.26 6.17
N HIS A 129 -2.66 -5.86 5.28
CA HIS A 129 -3.82 -6.71 5.60
C HIS A 129 -3.50 -8.20 5.53
N ARG A 130 -2.48 -8.56 4.76
CA ARG A 130 -2.11 -9.95 4.52
C ARG A 130 -0.64 -10.14 4.72
N THR A 131 -0.28 -11.14 5.51
CA THR A 131 1.09 -11.60 5.62
C THR A 131 1.44 -12.53 4.44
N LEU A 132 2.66 -12.42 3.95
CA LEU A 132 3.16 -13.32 2.90
C LEU A 132 3.21 -14.75 3.44
N THR A 133 2.27 -15.58 3.00
CA THR A 133 2.27 -17.01 3.26
C THR A 133 2.81 -17.76 2.04
N ALA A 134 3.74 -18.63 2.27
CA ALA A 134 4.25 -19.51 1.22
C ALA A 134 4.28 -20.96 1.68
N SER A 135 3.84 -21.85 0.82
CA SER A 135 3.81 -23.30 1.03
C SER A 135 4.58 -24.06 -0.08
N GLY A 136 5.46 -25.09 0.18
CA GLY A 136 6.22 -25.98 -0.72
C GLY A 136 7.75 -25.95 -0.58
N PHE A 137 8.45 -26.95 -1.12
CA PHE A 137 9.87 -27.21 -0.91
C PHE A 137 10.83 -26.15 -1.48
N PHE A 138 10.64 -25.64 -2.69
CA PHE A 138 11.38 -24.47 -3.24
C PHE A 138 11.11 -23.17 -2.47
N LYS A 139 10.29 -23.24 -1.46
CA LYS A 139 9.72 -22.16 -0.67
C LYS A 139 10.63 -21.60 0.40
N ARG A 140 11.50 -22.39 0.98
CA ARG A 140 12.34 -21.89 2.09
C ARG A 140 13.20 -20.71 1.65
N LEU A 141 13.81 -20.80 0.46
CA LEU A 141 14.65 -19.74 -0.05
C LEU A 141 13.83 -18.51 -0.50
N THR A 142 12.75 -18.73 -1.25
CA THR A 142 11.84 -17.65 -1.71
C THR A 142 11.15 -16.95 -0.54
N VAL A 143 10.74 -17.73 0.48
CA VAL A 143 10.16 -17.18 1.72
C VAL A 143 11.19 -16.42 2.52
N PHE A 144 12.42 -16.90 2.61
CA PHE A 144 13.50 -16.19 3.29
C PHE A 144 13.74 -14.82 2.67
N PHE A 145 13.88 -14.74 1.34
CA PHE A 145 14.03 -13.47 0.64
C PHE A 145 12.78 -12.58 0.78
N ALA A 146 11.58 -13.13 0.57
CA ALA A 146 10.34 -12.38 0.71
C ALA A 146 10.19 -11.79 2.13
N ARG A 147 10.46 -12.58 3.17
CA ARG A 147 10.43 -12.10 4.56
C ARG A 147 11.52 -11.07 4.85
N ARG A 148 12.71 -11.22 4.27
CA ARG A 148 13.78 -10.23 4.41
C ARG A 148 13.41 -8.90 3.75
N PHE A 149 12.80 -8.93 2.57
CA PHE A 149 12.29 -7.74 1.89
C PHE A 149 11.13 -7.11 2.65
N GLU A 150 10.15 -7.91 3.09
CA GLU A 150 9.04 -7.46 3.91
C GLU A 150 9.54 -6.78 5.20
N ARG A 151 10.39 -7.46 5.97
CA ARG A 151 11.02 -6.88 7.17
C ARG A 151 11.74 -5.58 6.86
N SER A 152 12.45 -5.52 5.74
CA SER A 152 13.18 -4.34 5.32
C SER A 152 12.21 -3.20 4.94
N ALA A 153 11.09 -3.48 4.27
CA ALA A 153 10.09 -2.47 3.97
C ALA A 153 9.44 -1.95 5.26
N LEU A 154 8.99 -2.84 6.12
CA LEU A 154 8.32 -2.45 7.38
C LEU A 154 9.23 -1.65 8.32
N ARG A 155 10.51 -2.01 8.42
CA ARG A 155 11.47 -1.27 9.26
C ARG A 155 11.72 0.16 8.84
N HIS A 156 11.55 0.48 7.57
CA HIS A 156 11.84 1.81 7.03
C HIS A 156 10.57 2.59 6.71
N ALA A 157 9.39 1.99 6.86
CA ALA A 157 8.14 2.71 6.72
C ALA A 157 8.06 3.84 7.75
N ALA A 158 7.58 5.00 7.33
CA ALA A 158 7.33 6.13 8.21
C ALA A 158 6.16 5.82 9.17
N ALA A 159 5.14 5.12 8.67
CA ALA A 159 4.05 4.56 9.46
C ALA A 159 3.62 3.19 8.90
N ILE A 160 3.06 2.35 9.76
CA ILE A 160 2.54 1.03 9.41
C ILE A 160 1.10 0.96 9.90
N ILE A 161 0.19 0.63 8.99
CA ILE A 161 -1.23 0.44 9.28
C ILE A 161 -1.51 -1.07 9.27
N LEU A 162 -2.17 -1.55 10.30
CA LEU A 162 -2.62 -2.94 10.42
C LEU A 162 -4.11 -2.96 10.77
N PRO A 163 -4.89 -3.91 10.26
CA PRO A 163 -6.33 -3.99 10.53
C PRO A 163 -6.64 -4.43 11.96
N ASP A 164 -5.78 -5.25 12.55
CA ASP A 164 -6.04 -5.88 13.84
C ASP A 164 -4.76 -6.28 14.60
N ALA A 165 -4.93 -6.59 15.88
CA ALA A 165 -3.86 -7.05 16.76
C ALA A 165 -3.31 -8.42 16.36
N ALA A 166 -4.12 -9.31 15.77
CA ALA A 166 -3.67 -10.62 15.33
C ALA A 166 -2.68 -10.51 14.16
N THR A 167 -2.89 -9.51 13.29
CA THR A 167 -1.91 -9.19 12.23
C THR A 167 -0.61 -8.65 12.82
N LEU A 168 -0.69 -7.82 13.87
CA LEU A 168 0.50 -7.35 14.60
C LEU A 168 1.29 -8.52 15.22
N GLU A 169 0.62 -9.45 15.88
CA GLU A 169 1.25 -10.64 16.44
C GLU A 169 1.97 -11.48 15.38
N ARG A 170 1.35 -11.68 14.21
CA ARG A 170 2.00 -12.40 13.09
C ARG A 170 3.24 -11.70 12.56
N LEU A 171 3.32 -10.40 12.70
CA LEU A 171 4.45 -9.56 12.29
C LEU A 171 5.44 -9.30 13.42
N GLU A 172 5.24 -9.88 14.61
CA GLU A 172 6.06 -9.66 15.79
C GLU A 172 7.56 -9.83 15.49
N GLY A 173 8.38 -8.94 16.05
CA GLY A 173 9.82 -8.87 15.78
C GLY A 173 10.21 -8.39 14.36
N ARG A 174 9.25 -8.10 13.48
CA ARG A 174 9.50 -7.57 12.14
C ARG A 174 9.20 -6.08 12.00
N VAL A 175 8.31 -5.57 12.86
CA VAL A 175 7.82 -4.18 12.83
C VAL A 175 8.27 -3.40 14.05
N PRO A 176 8.66 -2.13 13.89
CA PRO A 176 8.90 -1.23 15.01
C PRO A 176 7.56 -0.81 15.62
N LYS A 177 7.23 -1.29 16.82
CA LYS A 177 5.93 -1.03 17.48
C LYS A 177 5.57 0.46 17.56
N ALA A 178 6.56 1.35 17.71
CA ALA A 178 6.35 2.80 17.78
C ALA A 178 5.78 3.44 16.50
N ARG A 179 5.71 2.71 15.38
CA ARG A 179 5.20 3.21 14.09
C ARG A 179 3.94 2.49 13.63
N VAL A 180 3.38 1.64 14.48
CA VAL A 180 2.21 0.84 14.15
C VAL A 180 0.95 1.55 14.63
N SER A 181 -0.02 1.68 13.74
CA SER A 181 -1.38 2.09 14.04
C SER A 181 -2.33 0.95 13.69
N LEU A 182 -3.20 0.60 14.61
CA LEU A 182 -4.27 -0.37 14.35
C LEU A 182 -5.48 0.41 13.86
N ILE A 183 -5.82 0.22 12.59
CA ILE A 183 -6.99 0.84 11.96
C ILE A 183 -7.84 -0.26 11.37
N PRO A 184 -8.96 -0.61 12.03
CA PRO A 184 -9.89 -1.61 11.52
C PRO A 184 -10.42 -1.25 10.12
N ASP A 185 -10.91 -2.25 9.44
CA ASP A 185 -11.60 -2.06 8.17
C ASP A 185 -13.04 -1.59 8.47
N PRO A 186 -13.49 -0.44 7.96
CA PRO A 186 -14.84 0.05 8.24
C PRO A 186 -15.95 -0.85 7.69
N HIS A 187 -15.59 -1.82 6.83
CA HIS A 187 -16.54 -2.78 6.26
C HIS A 187 -16.41 -4.20 6.84
N ALA A 188 -15.54 -4.39 7.86
CA ALA A 188 -15.24 -5.75 8.35
C ALA A 188 -16.37 -6.40 9.13
N GLU A 189 -17.23 -5.62 9.82
CA GLU A 189 -18.32 -6.14 10.64
C GLU A 189 -19.55 -5.24 10.56
N ILE A 190 -20.72 -5.85 10.42
CA ILE A 190 -22.02 -5.18 10.61
C ILE A 190 -22.36 -5.26 12.10
N SER A 191 -21.75 -4.42 12.92
CA SER A 191 -22.01 -4.29 14.35
C SER A 191 -22.38 -2.83 14.66
N PRO A 192 -23.27 -2.57 15.65
CA PRO A 192 -23.55 -1.20 16.09
C PRO A 192 -22.30 -0.46 16.61
N ASP A 193 -21.28 -1.19 17.04
CA ASP A 193 -19.98 -0.67 17.47
C ASP A 193 -18.92 -0.74 16.34
N ALA A 194 -19.36 -0.90 15.08
CA ALA A 194 -18.44 -1.00 13.95
C ALA A 194 -17.70 0.32 13.76
N PHE A 195 -16.43 0.19 13.45
CA PHE A 195 -15.55 1.32 13.14
C PHE A 195 -16.07 2.04 11.89
N THR A 196 -16.43 3.30 12.05
CA THR A 196 -17.10 4.08 11.00
C THR A 196 -16.09 4.64 9.98
N PHE A 197 -16.58 4.98 8.79
CA PHE A 197 -15.76 5.68 7.79
C PHE A 197 -15.20 7.02 8.33
N GLY A 198 -15.98 7.74 9.15
CA GLY A 198 -15.50 8.99 9.77
C GLY A 198 -14.31 8.78 10.70
N GLU A 199 -14.34 7.74 11.54
CA GLU A 199 -13.21 7.36 12.40
C GLU A 199 -12.02 6.89 11.58
N PHE A 200 -12.26 6.15 10.49
CA PHE A 200 -11.24 5.76 9.55
C PHE A 200 -10.56 6.97 8.91
N SER A 201 -11.34 7.93 8.41
CA SER A 201 -10.83 9.16 7.78
C SER A 201 -9.97 9.96 8.74
N LEU A 202 -10.41 10.13 9.99
CA LEU A 202 -9.63 10.80 11.04
C LEU A 202 -8.33 10.06 11.38
N ALA A 203 -8.38 8.73 11.45
CA ALA A 203 -7.19 7.94 11.73
C ALA A 203 -6.15 8.04 10.61
N ILE A 204 -6.59 8.03 9.35
CA ILE A 204 -5.74 8.26 8.18
C ILE A 204 -5.14 9.67 8.22
N GLU A 205 -5.94 10.70 8.54
CA GLU A 205 -5.46 12.08 8.69
C GLU A 205 -4.32 12.18 9.71
N HIS A 206 -4.51 11.64 10.91
CA HIS A 206 -3.49 11.64 11.96
C HIS A 206 -2.18 10.97 11.52
N ILE A 207 -2.26 9.86 10.77
CA ILE A 207 -1.07 9.19 10.26
C ILE A 207 -0.34 10.09 9.26
N TYR A 208 -1.06 10.71 8.33
CA TYR A 208 -0.43 11.57 7.33
C TYR A 208 0.15 12.84 7.94
N ASP A 209 -0.52 13.42 8.92
CA ASP A 209 0.02 14.54 9.67
C ASP A 209 1.28 14.18 10.43
N TYR A 210 1.33 12.98 11.02
CA TYR A 210 2.54 12.46 11.66
C TYR A 210 3.68 12.28 10.66
N VAL A 211 3.40 11.65 9.52
CA VAL A 211 4.40 11.33 8.48
C VAL A 211 4.95 12.58 7.80
N LEU A 212 4.12 13.63 7.67
CA LEU A 212 4.47 14.88 6.99
C LEU A 212 5.03 15.95 7.94
N ARG A 213 5.04 15.73 9.25
CA ARG A 213 5.68 16.66 10.17
C ARG A 213 7.16 16.78 9.83
N PRO A 214 7.67 18.01 9.69
CA PRO A 214 9.10 18.20 9.57
C PRO A 214 9.79 17.59 10.79
N LEU A 215 10.82 16.79 10.55
CA LEU A 215 11.67 16.30 11.64
C LEU A 215 12.23 17.50 12.38
N PRO A 216 12.27 17.49 13.73
CA PRO A 216 12.91 18.56 14.47
C PRO A 216 14.35 18.68 13.97
N GLU A 217 14.74 19.90 13.63
CA GLU A 217 16.12 20.22 13.25
C GLU A 217 17.04 19.77 14.39
N LYS A 218 18.04 18.94 14.07
CA LYS A 218 19.04 18.47 15.02
C LYS A 218 20.15 19.47 15.19
#